data_0c1ad74455ca99137d18acb997fe9a99
#
_entry.id   0c1ad74455ca99137d18acb997fe9a99
#
_cell.length_a   1.000
_cell.length_b   1.000
_cell.length_c   1.000
_cell.angle_alpha   90.00
_cell.angle_beta   90.00
_cell.angle_gamma   90.00
#
_symmetry.space_group_name_H-M   'P 1'
#
loop_
_entity.id
_entity.type
_entity.pdbx_description
1 polymer ?
#
loop_
_entity_poly.entity_id
_entity_poly.type
_entity_poly.pdbx_seq_one_letter_code
_entity_poly.pdbx_strand_id
1 'polypeptide(L)'
;MEKLKYIKPKLFSTMKTYTKEQFVKDIVAGIIVAIIALPLSIALAIASGVNPEQGLYTAIIAGFFISLLGGSRVQIGGPTAAFVVIIYGIIAQYGMTGLTIATFLSGIIMIIMGLCHFGNLIKFIPKTITVGFTFGIAIGIFAGQLKDFFGLSMGAVPSEFVDKCAAYAKAFHTIDWMTFGIGMLALLIQIFWPKVSAKIPGSLIAILVTTLIVQLGKLPVATIGDLYTIKAGFPKFAAPQLSFALVKELISPAFTIAILASIESLLSCVVSDGMIGGHHRSNAELVGQGVGNIMSSLFGGIPATGAIARTAANVKNGGRTPIAGIVHAITLLLILLFLMPYASMIPMTCLAAILIMVAYNMSGFKTFGHMIKTAPKSDILVLITTLLLTVFFDLVVAIEIGMVMAAFLFMKRMSDVGEVKPWIYKEDLDKNEISEHTDLKNVPRNTMVYEILGPMFFAETNDYLAFTNEKHKNVLILRMRDVPAMDITGLESLEETYKTCQKKGIHLLLSHVNEQPRHVMEKAGFVEKLGEENFCENIDVALAKAATFDN
;
A
#
# COMPACT_ATOMS: atom_id res chain seq x y z
N MET A 1 2.07 25.01 19.58
CA MET A 1 0.74 24.66 18.97
C MET A 1 0.83 24.24 17.51
N GLU A 2 1.84 24.63 16.73
CA GLU A 2 1.99 24.18 15.33
C GLU A 2 2.31 22.70 15.16
N LYS A 3 3.05 22.10 16.09
CA LYS A 3 3.45 20.67 16.05
C LYS A 3 2.29 19.66 16.08
N LEU A 4 1.08 20.06 16.48
CA LEU A 4 -0.10 19.17 16.53
C LEU A 4 -1.06 19.33 15.33
N LYS A 5 -0.76 20.23 14.39
CA LYS A 5 -1.62 20.52 13.24
C LYS A 5 -1.76 19.33 12.28
N TYR A 6 -0.74 18.48 12.20
CA TYR A 6 -0.69 17.31 11.32
C TYR A 6 -1.50 16.09 11.84
N ILE A 7 -1.79 16.05 13.18
CA ILE A 7 -2.59 14.97 13.80
C ILE A 7 -4.05 15.38 14.00
N LYS A 8 -4.40 16.63 13.72
CA LYS A 8 -5.76 17.14 13.93
C LYS A 8 -6.76 16.39 13.07
N PRO A 9 -7.81 15.76 13.65
CA PRO A 9 -8.85 15.07 12.90
C PRO A 9 -9.52 15.98 11.87
N LYS A 10 -9.87 15.42 10.72
CA LYS A 10 -10.45 16.18 9.61
C LYS A 10 -11.85 16.69 9.94
N LEU A 11 -12.58 15.99 10.79
CA LEU A 11 -13.91 16.38 11.27
C LEU A 11 -13.94 17.83 11.77
N PHE A 12 -13.01 18.21 12.67
CA PHE A 12 -12.97 19.57 13.22
C PHE A 12 -12.71 20.67 12.18
N SER A 13 -12.09 20.31 11.05
CA SER A 13 -11.85 21.26 9.96
C SER A 13 -13.08 21.40 9.07
N THR A 14 -13.77 20.28 8.80
CA THR A 14 -14.94 20.25 7.92
C THR A 14 -16.17 20.87 8.55
N MET A 15 -16.33 20.75 9.88
CA MET A 15 -17.45 21.34 10.62
C MET A 15 -17.50 22.88 10.53
N LYS A 16 -16.37 23.54 10.24
CA LYS A 16 -16.34 25.00 10.11
C LYS A 16 -17.13 25.54 8.91
N THR A 17 -17.25 24.74 7.84
CA THR A 17 -17.94 25.09 6.60
C THR A 17 -19.14 24.18 6.32
N TYR A 18 -19.67 23.53 7.36
CA TYR A 18 -20.72 22.53 7.22
C TYR A 18 -22.10 23.17 7.01
N THR A 19 -22.82 22.70 6.00
CA THR A 19 -24.15 23.21 5.64
C THR A 19 -25.25 22.19 5.93
N LYS A 20 -26.50 22.66 6.12
CA LYS A 20 -27.66 21.77 6.27
C LYS A 20 -27.90 20.87 5.07
N GLU A 21 -27.63 21.38 3.86
CA GLU A 21 -27.75 20.60 2.64
C GLU A 21 -26.75 19.43 2.62
N GLN A 22 -25.48 19.70 3.01
CA GLN A 22 -24.46 18.65 3.07
C GLN A 22 -24.78 17.63 4.18
N PHE A 23 -25.40 18.05 5.29
CA PHE A 23 -25.84 17.15 6.36
C PHE A 23 -26.84 16.10 5.83
N VAL A 24 -27.84 16.51 5.06
CA VAL A 24 -28.81 15.58 4.46
C VAL A 24 -28.11 14.61 3.49
N LYS A 25 -27.19 15.10 2.67
CA LYS A 25 -26.42 14.26 1.74
C LYS A 25 -25.55 13.25 2.50
N ASP A 26 -24.90 13.65 3.58
CA ASP A 26 -24.07 12.76 4.40
C ASP A 26 -24.91 11.68 5.10
N ILE A 27 -26.12 12.01 5.59
CA ILE A 27 -27.07 11.03 6.16
C ILE A 27 -27.45 9.99 5.10
N VAL A 28 -27.90 10.42 3.92
CA VAL A 28 -28.32 9.52 2.85
C VAL A 28 -27.14 8.63 2.40
N ALA A 29 -25.97 9.21 2.20
CA ALA A 29 -24.77 8.47 1.84
C ALA A 29 -24.39 7.45 2.91
N GLY A 30 -24.41 7.84 4.20
CA GLY A 30 -24.08 6.95 5.31
C GLY A 30 -25.02 5.75 5.40
N ILE A 31 -26.34 5.97 5.25
CA ILE A 31 -27.34 4.89 5.24
C ILE A 31 -27.11 3.94 4.06
N ILE A 32 -26.94 4.47 2.84
CA ILE A 32 -26.70 3.65 1.65
C ILE A 32 -25.43 2.80 1.82
N VAL A 33 -24.36 3.40 2.33
CA VAL A 33 -23.10 2.68 2.55
C VAL A 33 -23.22 1.63 3.64
N ALA A 34 -24.02 1.87 4.69
CA ALA A 34 -24.31 0.87 5.72
C ALA A 34 -25.02 -0.36 5.14
N ILE A 35 -26.01 -0.16 4.28
CA ILE A 35 -26.71 -1.24 3.57
C ILE A 35 -25.75 -2.06 2.70
N ILE A 36 -24.82 -1.40 2.01
CA ILE A 36 -23.77 -2.07 1.20
C ILE A 36 -22.80 -2.85 2.10
N ALA A 37 -22.42 -2.27 3.25
CA ALA A 37 -21.41 -2.83 4.14
C ALA A 37 -21.92 -4.04 4.95
N LEU A 38 -23.21 -4.12 5.22
CA LEU A 38 -23.80 -5.16 6.04
C LEU A 38 -23.44 -6.58 5.58
N PRO A 39 -23.83 -7.00 4.35
CA PRO A 39 -23.54 -8.37 3.89
C PRO A 39 -22.04 -8.63 3.79
N LEU A 40 -21.29 -7.63 3.38
CA LEU A 40 -19.83 -7.75 3.22
C LEU A 40 -19.13 -7.93 4.58
N SER A 41 -19.55 -7.21 5.62
CA SER A 41 -18.96 -7.34 6.95
C SER A 41 -19.23 -8.72 7.56
N ILE A 42 -20.43 -9.27 7.38
CA ILE A 42 -20.80 -10.62 7.79
C ILE A 42 -19.95 -11.67 7.04
N ALA A 43 -19.91 -11.57 5.71
CA ALA A 43 -19.18 -12.50 4.86
C ALA A 43 -17.67 -12.52 5.18
N LEU A 44 -17.07 -11.35 5.39
CA LEU A 44 -15.66 -11.22 5.73
C LEU A 44 -15.33 -11.81 7.11
N ALA A 45 -16.20 -11.65 8.10
CA ALA A 45 -16.04 -12.27 9.40
C ALA A 45 -16.04 -13.79 9.29
N ILE A 46 -17.03 -14.35 8.62
CA ILE A 46 -17.13 -15.80 8.39
C ILE A 46 -15.92 -16.34 7.63
N ALA A 47 -15.52 -15.68 6.56
CA ALA A 47 -14.34 -16.06 5.78
C ALA A 47 -13.04 -15.98 6.58
N SER A 48 -12.99 -15.12 7.59
CA SER A 48 -11.86 -14.99 8.52
C SER A 48 -11.88 -16.02 9.65
N GLY A 49 -12.89 -16.90 9.70
CA GLY A 49 -13.02 -17.93 10.73
C GLY A 49 -13.57 -17.42 12.07
N VAL A 50 -14.26 -16.27 12.06
CA VAL A 50 -14.87 -15.67 13.25
C VAL A 50 -16.39 -15.57 13.11
N ASN A 51 -17.09 -15.26 14.21
CA ASN A 51 -18.54 -15.15 14.18
C ASN A 51 -19.01 -13.94 13.34
N PRO A 52 -20.19 -14.04 12.69
CA PRO A 52 -20.75 -13.00 11.82
C PRO A 52 -20.83 -11.63 12.46
N GLU A 53 -21.21 -11.56 13.75
CA GLU A 53 -21.37 -10.31 14.50
C GLU A 53 -20.06 -9.54 14.68
N GLN A 54 -18.91 -10.22 14.71
CA GLN A 54 -17.60 -9.58 14.92
C GLN A 54 -17.21 -8.67 13.76
N GLY A 55 -17.60 -9.02 12.53
CA GLY A 55 -17.44 -8.14 11.38
C GLY A 55 -18.30 -6.87 11.48
N LEU A 56 -19.52 -6.99 12.02
CA LEU A 56 -20.38 -5.85 12.27
C LEU A 56 -19.85 -4.99 13.42
N TYR A 57 -19.38 -5.60 14.52
CA TYR A 57 -18.73 -4.88 15.61
C TYR A 57 -17.57 -4.02 15.10
N THR A 58 -16.76 -4.58 14.22
CA THR A 58 -15.66 -3.86 13.57
C THR A 58 -16.16 -2.68 12.73
N ALA A 59 -17.16 -2.90 11.87
CA ALA A 59 -17.71 -1.85 11.02
C ALA A 59 -18.37 -0.72 11.83
N ILE A 60 -18.99 -1.06 12.96
CA ILE A 60 -19.61 -0.10 13.87
C ILE A 60 -18.55 0.65 14.66
N ILE A 61 -17.76 -0.04 15.46
CA ILE A 61 -16.84 0.56 16.42
C ILE A 61 -15.64 1.20 15.72
N ALA A 62 -14.89 0.42 14.94
CA ALA A 62 -13.74 0.99 14.22
C ALA A 62 -14.18 2.03 13.20
N GLY A 63 -15.26 1.78 12.45
CA GLY A 63 -15.81 2.73 11.48
C GLY A 63 -16.17 4.07 12.11
N PHE A 64 -16.76 4.06 13.31
CA PHE A 64 -17.07 5.27 14.08
C PHE A 64 -15.80 6.04 14.45
N PHE A 65 -14.84 5.38 15.11
CA PHE A 65 -13.62 6.05 15.58
C PHE A 65 -12.73 6.52 14.44
N ILE A 66 -12.62 5.75 13.34
CA ILE A 66 -11.88 6.15 12.14
C ILE A 66 -12.51 7.42 11.54
N SER A 67 -13.85 7.49 11.44
CA SER A 67 -14.53 8.67 10.93
C SER A 67 -14.41 9.87 11.86
N LEU A 68 -14.40 9.66 13.18
CA LEU A 68 -14.29 10.71 14.19
C LEU A 68 -12.88 11.31 14.25
N LEU A 69 -11.85 10.46 14.24
CA LEU A 69 -10.45 10.83 14.52
C LEU A 69 -9.55 10.84 13.29
N GLY A 70 -10.00 10.27 12.17
CA GLY A 70 -9.21 10.13 10.95
C GLY A 70 -8.87 11.44 10.25
N GLY A 71 -7.93 11.35 9.33
CA GLY A 71 -7.41 12.45 8.52
C GLY A 71 -8.12 12.66 7.19
N SER A 72 -9.05 11.78 6.80
CA SER A 72 -9.84 11.88 5.58
C SER A 72 -11.20 12.56 5.82
N ARG A 73 -11.75 13.16 4.77
CA ARG A 73 -13.10 13.75 4.81
C ARG A 73 -14.19 12.70 4.60
N VAL A 74 -13.91 11.63 3.89
CA VAL A 74 -14.93 10.73 3.33
C VAL A 74 -14.65 9.25 3.58
N GLN A 75 -13.56 8.92 4.28
CA GLN A 75 -13.16 7.55 4.56
C GLN A 75 -14.23 6.78 5.33
N ILE A 76 -14.53 5.58 4.88
CA ILE A 76 -15.36 4.60 5.57
C ILE A 76 -14.45 3.46 6.04
N GLY A 77 -14.31 3.32 7.34
CA GLY A 77 -13.54 2.25 7.97
C GLY A 77 -14.38 1.00 8.25
N GLY A 78 -13.70 -0.13 8.41
CA GLY A 78 -14.32 -1.41 8.79
C GLY A 78 -13.50 -2.61 8.35
N PRO A 79 -14.03 -3.85 8.46
CA PRO A 79 -13.32 -5.04 8.03
C PRO A 79 -13.16 -5.04 6.52
N THR A 80 -12.00 -5.51 6.03
CA THR A 80 -11.70 -5.61 4.60
C THR A 80 -11.25 -7.02 4.23
N ALA A 81 -11.38 -7.33 2.94
CA ALA A 81 -11.00 -8.62 2.40
C ALA A 81 -9.49 -8.92 2.53
N ALA A 82 -8.66 -7.88 2.57
CA ALA A 82 -7.22 -8.03 2.71
C ALA A 82 -6.79 -8.71 4.01
N PHE A 83 -7.56 -8.57 5.07
CA PHE A 83 -7.25 -9.20 6.36
C PHE A 83 -7.71 -10.65 6.47
N VAL A 84 -8.57 -11.15 5.59
CA VAL A 84 -9.19 -12.48 5.72
C VAL A 84 -8.15 -13.57 5.93
N VAL A 85 -7.11 -13.60 5.09
CA VAL A 85 -6.07 -14.64 5.16
C VAL A 85 -5.25 -14.53 6.46
N ILE A 86 -4.87 -13.31 6.85
CA ILE A 86 -4.09 -13.07 8.08
C ILE A 86 -4.90 -13.43 9.31
N ILE A 87 -6.15 -12.98 9.39
CA ILE A 87 -7.04 -13.25 10.52
C ILE A 87 -7.26 -14.75 10.64
N TYR A 88 -7.53 -15.43 9.52
CA TYR A 88 -7.73 -16.88 9.51
C TYR A 88 -6.50 -17.64 10.04
N GLY A 89 -5.29 -17.22 9.64
CA GLY A 89 -4.04 -17.81 10.15
C GLY A 89 -3.85 -17.58 11.65
N ILE A 90 -4.10 -16.36 12.14
CA ILE A 90 -4.00 -16.04 13.58
C ILE A 90 -5.04 -16.83 14.38
N ILE A 91 -6.27 -16.92 13.90
CA ILE A 91 -7.34 -17.69 14.56
C ILE A 91 -6.99 -19.18 14.63
N ALA A 92 -6.48 -19.75 13.55
CA ALA A 92 -6.10 -21.17 13.50
C ALA A 92 -4.98 -21.50 14.50
N GLN A 93 -4.05 -20.58 14.74
CA GLN A 93 -2.87 -20.80 15.56
C GLN A 93 -3.05 -20.33 17.01
N TYR A 94 -3.69 -19.18 17.23
CA TYR A 94 -3.76 -18.51 18.54
C TYR A 94 -5.20 -18.28 19.05
N GLY A 95 -6.19 -18.67 18.26
CA GLY A 95 -7.61 -18.46 18.60
C GLY A 95 -8.01 -16.98 18.63
N MET A 96 -9.21 -16.74 19.17
CA MET A 96 -9.78 -15.37 19.24
C MET A 96 -8.99 -14.45 20.19
N THR A 97 -8.44 -14.99 21.27
CA THR A 97 -7.60 -14.20 22.21
C THR A 97 -6.35 -13.66 21.51
N GLY A 98 -5.67 -14.49 20.69
CA GLY A 98 -4.52 -14.05 19.92
C GLY A 98 -4.89 -12.95 18.91
N LEU A 99 -6.02 -13.08 18.22
CA LEU A 99 -6.49 -12.06 17.29
C LEU A 99 -6.78 -10.74 18.00
N THR A 100 -7.44 -10.79 19.16
CA THR A 100 -7.74 -9.58 19.95
C THR A 100 -6.45 -8.84 20.34
N ILE A 101 -5.43 -9.59 20.82
CA ILE A 101 -4.12 -9.01 21.20
C ILE A 101 -3.41 -8.45 19.96
N ALA A 102 -3.35 -9.20 18.86
CA ALA A 102 -2.70 -8.74 17.63
C ALA A 102 -3.36 -7.47 17.08
N THR A 103 -4.70 -7.39 17.09
CA THR A 103 -5.45 -6.20 16.67
C THR A 103 -5.20 -5.01 17.60
N PHE A 104 -5.14 -5.23 18.90
CA PHE A 104 -4.83 -4.19 19.88
C PHE A 104 -3.41 -3.63 19.69
N LEU A 105 -2.42 -4.52 19.56
CA LEU A 105 -1.03 -4.14 19.32
C LEU A 105 -0.86 -3.41 17.97
N SER A 106 -1.54 -3.87 16.92
CA SER A 106 -1.50 -3.21 15.61
C SER A 106 -2.00 -1.77 15.70
N GLY A 107 -3.06 -1.54 16.47
CA GLY A 107 -3.58 -0.20 16.73
C GLY A 107 -2.56 0.72 17.42
N ILE A 108 -1.82 0.20 18.41
CA ILE A 108 -0.72 0.94 19.07
C ILE A 108 0.38 1.26 18.07
N ILE A 109 0.81 0.28 17.26
CA ILE A 109 1.84 0.47 16.23
C ILE A 109 1.41 1.56 15.25
N MET A 110 0.17 1.56 14.77
CA MET A 110 -0.35 2.58 13.85
C MET A 110 -0.37 3.98 14.46
N ILE A 111 -0.71 4.11 15.76
CA ILE A 111 -0.63 5.39 16.47
C ILE A 111 0.81 5.88 16.50
N ILE A 112 1.77 5.01 16.86
CA ILE A 112 3.19 5.35 16.87
C ILE A 112 3.64 5.78 15.47
N MET A 113 3.28 5.03 14.42
CA MET A 113 3.58 5.39 13.02
C MET A 113 3.04 6.77 12.65
N GLY A 114 1.80 7.09 13.06
CA GLY A 114 1.19 8.39 12.81
C GLY A 114 1.92 9.54 13.54
N LEU A 115 2.31 9.31 14.80
CA LEU A 115 3.08 10.27 15.62
C LEU A 115 4.50 10.49 15.09
N CYS A 116 5.13 9.44 14.58
CA CYS A 116 6.47 9.47 13.97
C CYS A 116 6.48 9.95 12.51
N HIS A 117 5.36 10.46 11.98
CA HIS A 117 5.22 10.98 10.61
C HIS A 117 5.37 9.92 9.50
N PHE A 118 5.18 8.65 9.79
CA PHE A 118 5.32 7.56 8.81
C PHE A 118 4.20 7.55 7.75
N GLY A 119 3.13 8.33 7.92
CA GLY A 119 2.12 8.51 6.88
C GLY A 119 2.67 9.01 5.53
N ASN A 120 3.85 9.65 5.54
CA ASN A 120 4.54 10.07 4.31
C ASN A 120 5.39 8.95 3.68
N LEU A 121 5.77 7.92 4.44
CA LEU A 121 6.63 6.83 3.95
C LEU A 121 5.90 5.85 3.03
N ILE A 122 4.58 5.76 3.14
CA ILE A 122 3.77 4.89 2.28
C ILE A 122 3.89 5.23 0.79
N LYS A 123 4.27 6.47 0.45
CA LYS A 123 4.59 6.87 -0.92
C LYS A 123 5.72 6.05 -1.55
N PHE A 124 6.59 5.47 -0.72
CA PHE A 124 7.75 4.70 -1.17
C PHE A 124 7.45 3.22 -1.38
N ILE A 125 6.22 2.76 -1.08
CA ILE A 125 5.83 1.38 -1.37
C ILE A 125 5.55 1.25 -2.88
N PRO A 126 6.34 0.44 -3.61
CA PRO A 126 6.17 0.27 -5.04
C PRO A 126 4.79 -0.30 -5.39
N LYS A 127 4.21 0.19 -6.48
CA LYS A 127 2.92 -0.29 -6.98
C LYS A 127 2.94 -1.78 -7.34
N THR A 128 4.09 -2.31 -7.73
CA THR A 128 4.31 -3.72 -8.03
C THR A 128 4.02 -4.63 -6.84
N ILE A 129 4.48 -4.23 -5.66
CA ILE A 129 4.21 -4.96 -4.41
C ILE A 129 2.71 -4.93 -4.11
N THR A 130 2.09 -3.73 -4.13
CA THR A 130 0.66 -3.57 -3.83
C THR A 130 -0.22 -4.39 -4.77
N VAL A 131 0.07 -4.40 -6.06
CA VAL A 131 -0.68 -5.19 -7.04
C VAL A 131 -0.42 -6.69 -6.88
N GLY A 132 0.83 -7.09 -6.62
CA GLY A 132 1.21 -8.50 -6.41
C GLY A 132 0.51 -9.12 -5.21
N PHE A 133 0.61 -8.49 -4.03
CA PHE A 133 -0.03 -9.03 -2.83
C PHE A 133 -1.58 -8.96 -2.92
N THR A 134 -2.13 -7.89 -3.49
CA THR A 134 -3.60 -7.78 -3.63
C THR A 134 -4.15 -8.88 -4.53
N PHE A 135 -3.46 -9.20 -5.61
CA PHE A 135 -3.83 -10.32 -6.47
C PHE A 135 -3.69 -11.68 -5.76
N GLY A 136 -2.61 -11.88 -4.97
CA GLY A 136 -2.42 -13.08 -4.16
C GLY A 136 -3.51 -13.26 -3.10
N ILE A 137 -3.88 -12.20 -2.38
CA ILE A 137 -4.99 -12.21 -1.44
C ILE A 137 -6.31 -12.58 -2.15
N ALA A 138 -6.56 -12.04 -3.33
CA ALA A 138 -7.76 -12.34 -4.10
C ALA A 138 -7.85 -13.83 -4.46
N ILE A 139 -6.73 -14.46 -4.83
CA ILE A 139 -6.65 -15.92 -5.03
C ILE A 139 -6.98 -16.67 -3.74
N GLY A 140 -6.41 -16.25 -2.61
CA GLY A 140 -6.66 -16.87 -1.29
C GLY A 140 -8.13 -16.79 -0.87
N ILE A 141 -8.77 -15.61 -1.06
CA ILE A 141 -10.20 -15.42 -0.77
C ILE A 141 -11.05 -16.30 -1.69
N PHE A 142 -10.80 -16.27 -2.99
CA PHE A 142 -11.53 -17.10 -3.96
C PHE A 142 -11.46 -18.57 -3.57
N ALA A 143 -10.25 -19.09 -3.31
CA ALA A 143 -10.04 -20.46 -2.88
C ALA A 143 -10.78 -20.79 -1.57
N GLY A 144 -10.84 -19.83 -0.62
CA GLY A 144 -11.56 -20.01 0.64
C GLY A 144 -13.08 -20.20 0.49
N GLN A 145 -13.67 -19.73 -0.62
CA GLN A 145 -15.11 -19.79 -0.82
C GLN A 145 -15.60 -21.06 -1.51
N LEU A 146 -14.72 -21.89 -2.05
CA LEU A 146 -15.12 -23.06 -2.85
C LEU A 146 -15.96 -24.06 -2.07
N LYS A 147 -15.67 -24.28 -0.78
CA LYS A 147 -16.46 -25.17 0.09
C LYS A 147 -17.92 -24.76 0.13
N ASP A 148 -18.19 -23.51 0.51
CA ASP A 148 -19.56 -23.02 0.72
C ASP A 148 -20.28 -22.75 -0.60
N PHE A 149 -19.54 -22.39 -1.65
CA PHE A 149 -20.11 -22.15 -2.98
C PHE A 149 -20.60 -23.42 -3.66
N PHE A 150 -19.83 -24.51 -3.53
CA PHE A 150 -20.19 -25.82 -4.08
C PHE A 150 -20.92 -26.73 -3.10
N GLY A 151 -21.10 -26.33 -1.84
CA GLY A 151 -21.72 -27.12 -0.80
C GLY A 151 -20.93 -28.42 -0.49
N LEU A 152 -19.59 -28.34 -0.46
CA LEU A 152 -18.74 -29.51 -0.29
C LEU A 152 -18.84 -30.07 1.13
N SER A 153 -19.09 -31.38 1.24
CA SER A 153 -19.08 -32.12 2.51
C SER A 153 -17.65 -32.41 2.94
N MET A 154 -17.04 -31.50 3.69
CA MET A 154 -15.68 -31.61 4.20
C MET A 154 -15.55 -30.90 5.56
N GLY A 155 -14.54 -31.29 6.34
CA GLY A 155 -14.23 -30.65 7.62
C GLY A 155 -13.81 -29.18 7.49
N ALA A 156 -13.05 -28.69 8.48
CA ALA A 156 -12.48 -27.34 8.41
C ALA A 156 -11.57 -27.20 7.19
N VAL A 157 -11.63 -26.05 6.53
CA VAL A 157 -10.77 -25.74 5.39
C VAL A 157 -9.34 -25.51 5.91
N PRO A 158 -8.30 -26.18 5.39
CA PRO A 158 -6.92 -25.93 5.78
C PRO A 158 -6.50 -24.48 5.56
N SER A 159 -5.57 -23.98 6.38
CA SER A 159 -5.05 -22.62 6.24
C SER A 159 -4.09 -22.49 5.05
N GLU A 160 -3.23 -23.49 4.83
CA GLU A 160 -2.25 -23.48 3.75
C GLU A 160 -2.90 -23.71 2.38
N PHE A 161 -2.44 -22.98 1.38
CA PHE A 161 -3.05 -22.99 0.04
C PHE A 161 -2.97 -24.34 -0.65
N VAL A 162 -1.84 -25.04 -0.54
CA VAL A 162 -1.63 -26.35 -1.16
C VAL A 162 -2.54 -27.41 -0.53
N ASP A 163 -2.59 -27.45 0.81
CA ASP A 163 -3.45 -28.38 1.56
C ASP A 163 -4.93 -28.11 1.29
N LYS A 164 -5.29 -26.83 1.16
CA LYS A 164 -6.64 -26.40 0.77
C LYS A 164 -7.02 -26.95 -0.60
N CYS A 165 -6.16 -26.83 -1.60
CA CYS A 165 -6.39 -27.37 -2.94
C CYS A 165 -6.51 -28.90 -2.92
N ALA A 166 -5.65 -29.58 -2.15
CA ALA A 166 -5.69 -31.04 -2.00
C ALA A 166 -6.99 -31.51 -1.30
N ALA A 167 -7.44 -30.78 -0.27
CA ALA A 167 -8.70 -31.06 0.42
C ALA A 167 -9.91 -30.89 -0.49
N TYR A 168 -9.93 -29.84 -1.32
CA TYR A 168 -11.00 -29.65 -2.32
C TYR A 168 -11.01 -30.73 -3.39
N ALA A 169 -9.85 -31.12 -3.90
CA ALA A 169 -9.76 -32.20 -4.89
C ALA A 169 -10.35 -33.51 -4.36
N LYS A 170 -10.11 -33.82 -3.08
CA LYS A 170 -10.69 -35.02 -2.41
C LYS A 170 -12.20 -34.91 -2.18
N ALA A 171 -12.70 -33.69 -1.87
CA ALA A 171 -14.11 -33.47 -1.56
C ALA A 171 -14.96 -33.10 -2.80
N PHE A 172 -14.36 -32.90 -3.97
CA PHE A 172 -15.06 -32.40 -5.14
C PHE A 172 -16.23 -33.28 -5.62
N HIS A 173 -16.17 -34.58 -5.36
CA HIS A 173 -17.26 -35.51 -5.69
C HIS A 173 -18.51 -35.33 -4.81
N THR A 174 -18.43 -34.53 -3.73
CA THR A 174 -19.53 -34.25 -2.81
C THR A 174 -20.30 -32.97 -3.12
N ILE A 175 -20.20 -32.44 -4.34
CA ILE A 175 -20.91 -31.24 -4.75
C ILE A 175 -22.41 -31.39 -4.51
N ASP A 176 -22.97 -30.39 -3.79
CA ASP A 176 -24.42 -30.24 -3.70
C ASP A 176 -24.93 -29.31 -4.80
N TRP A 177 -25.61 -29.88 -5.78
CA TRP A 177 -26.12 -29.15 -6.94
C TRP A 177 -27.16 -28.09 -6.59
N MET A 178 -27.91 -28.26 -5.50
CA MET A 178 -28.88 -27.28 -5.05
C MET A 178 -28.16 -26.04 -4.50
N THR A 179 -27.21 -26.26 -3.60
CA THR A 179 -26.35 -25.20 -3.04
C THR A 179 -25.59 -24.45 -4.15
N PHE A 180 -25.00 -25.21 -5.10
CA PHE A 180 -24.31 -24.61 -6.26
C PHE A 180 -25.26 -23.78 -7.13
N GLY A 181 -26.50 -24.25 -7.38
CA GLY A 181 -27.50 -23.50 -8.16
C GLY A 181 -27.88 -22.17 -7.52
N ILE A 182 -28.07 -22.14 -6.19
CA ILE A 182 -28.34 -20.90 -5.45
C ILE A 182 -27.13 -19.98 -5.46
N GLY A 183 -25.92 -20.50 -5.28
CA GLY A 183 -24.69 -19.73 -5.38
C GLY A 183 -24.47 -19.12 -6.75
N MET A 184 -24.74 -19.87 -7.82
CA MET A 184 -24.66 -19.41 -9.20
C MET A 184 -25.69 -18.31 -9.47
N LEU A 185 -26.93 -18.47 -8.97
CA LEU A 185 -27.95 -17.43 -9.07
C LEU A 185 -27.50 -16.14 -8.38
N ALA A 186 -26.95 -16.23 -7.16
CA ALA A 186 -26.41 -15.08 -6.43
C ALA A 186 -25.29 -14.37 -7.22
N LEU A 187 -24.39 -15.15 -7.83
CA LEU A 187 -23.29 -14.63 -8.65
C LEU A 187 -23.82 -13.92 -9.92
N LEU A 188 -24.76 -14.53 -10.62
CA LEU A 188 -25.38 -13.95 -11.81
C LEU A 188 -26.11 -12.64 -11.48
N ILE A 189 -26.86 -12.60 -10.37
CA ILE A 189 -27.49 -11.35 -9.91
C ILE A 189 -26.42 -10.27 -9.73
N GLN A 190 -25.32 -10.55 -9.08
CA GLN A 190 -24.25 -9.55 -8.84
C GLN A 190 -23.59 -9.07 -10.12
N ILE A 191 -23.43 -9.93 -11.12
CA ILE A 191 -22.83 -9.57 -12.42
C ILE A 191 -23.78 -8.70 -13.27
N PHE A 192 -25.07 -9.05 -13.29
CA PHE A 192 -26.02 -8.40 -14.19
C PHE A 192 -26.77 -7.23 -13.56
N TRP A 193 -27.00 -7.22 -12.24
CA TRP A 193 -27.74 -6.18 -11.54
C TRP A 193 -27.21 -4.76 -11.75
N PRO A 194 -25.89 -4.51 -11.79
CA PRO A 194 -25.36 -3.16 -12.05
C PRO A 194 -25.81 -2.56 -13.38
N LYS A 195 -26.23 -3.40 -14.36
CA LYS A 195 -26.80 -2.95 -15.64
C LYS A 195 -28.26 -2.51 -15.49
N VAL A 196 -28.98 -3.00 -14.48
CA VAL A 196 -30.38 -2.67 -14.19
C VAL A 196 -30.46 -1.44 -13.29
N SER A 197 -29.68 -1.41 -12.22
CA SER A 197 -29.64 -0.30 -11.27
C SER A 197 -28.25 -0.13 -10.68
N ALA A 198 -27.68 1.06 -10.87
CA ALA A 198 -26.41 1.45 -10.22
C ALA A 198 -26.60 1.96 -8.78
N LYS A 199 -27.86 2.25 -8.36
CA LYS A 199 -28.17 2.81 -7.04
C LYS A 199 -28.28 1.73 -5.97
N ILE A 200 -28.77 0.54 -6.31
CA ILE A 200 -28.98 -0.57 -5.38
C ILE A 200 -27.87 -1.59 -5.59
N PRO A 201 -27.15 -1.99 -4.53
CA PRO A 201 -26.06 -2.98 -4.67
C PRO A 201 -26.58 -4.34 -5.10
N GLY A 202 -25.91 -4.98 -6.06
CA GLY A 202 -26.25 -6.32 -6.50
C GLY A 202 -26.15 -7.38 -5.40
N SER A 203 -25.24 -7.20 -4.45
CA SER A 203 -25.10 -8.09 -3.28
C SER A 203 -26.34 -8.08 -2.38
N LEU A 204 -26.97 -6.91 -2.16
CA LEU A 204 -28.21 -6.81 -1.39
C LEU A 204 -29.35 -7.58 -2.07
N ILE A 205 -29.51 -7.39 -3.38
CA ILE A 205 -30.54 -8.10 -4.16
C ILE A 205 -30.28 -9.59 -4.20
N ALA A 206 -29.02 -10.00 -4.35
CA ALA A 206 -28.65 -11.42 -4.30
C ALA A 206 -29.07 -12.06 -2.96
N ILE A 207 -28.80 -11.38 -1.82
CA ILE A 207 -29.23 -11.86 -0.49
C ILE A 207 -30.75 -11.95 -0.41
N LEU A 208 -31.48 -10.89 -0.75
CA LEU A 208 -32.93 -10.88 -0.65
C LEU A 208 -33.57 -11.98 -1.50
N VAL A 209 -33.16 -12.11 -2.77
CA VAL A 209 -33.73 -13.09 -3.71
C VAL A 209 -33.38 -14.52 -3.27
N THR A 210 -32.11 -14.82 -2.98
CA THR A 210 -31.70 -16.17 -2.61
C THR A 210 -32.27 -16.59 -1.26
N THR A 211 -32.31 -15.69 -0.28
CA THR A 211 -32.94 -15.97 1.03
C THR A 211 -34.43 -16.28 0.85
N LEU A 212 -35.14 -15.46 0.05
CA LEU A 212 -36.56 -15.69 -0.20
C LEU A 212 -36.82 -17.04 -0.87
N ILE A 213 -36.02 -17.39 -1.89
CA ILE A 213 -36.13 -18.68 -2.60
C ILE A 213 -35.87 -19.85 -1.65
N VAL A 214 -34.79 -19.79 -0.85
CA VAL A 214 -34.41 -20.86 0.08
C VAL A 214 -35.48 -21.04 1.17
N GLN A 215 -35.97 -19.94 1.77
CA GLN A 215 -36.97 -19.99 2.84
C GLN A 215 -38.35 -20.43 2.36
N LEU A 216 -38.87 -19.83 1.26
CA LEU A 216 -40.18 -20.21 0.72
C LEU A 216 -40.16 -21.61 0.09
N GLY A 217 -39.07 -21.96 -0.60
CA GLY A 217 -38.88 -23.28 -1.21
C GLY A 217 -38.52 -24.38 -0.21
N LYS A 218 -38.24 -24.01 1.07
CA LYS A 218 -37.72 -24.92 2.11
C LYS A 218 -36.58 -25.80 1.60
N LEU A 219 -35.65 -25.16 0.85
CA LEU A 219 -34.56 -25.86 0.21
C LEU A 219 -33.51 -26.27 1.26
N PRO A 220 -32.91 -27.48 1.16
CA PRO A 220 -31.90 -27.95 2.08
C PRO A 220 -30.52 -27.30 1.84
N VAL A 221 -30.46 -25.99 1.88
CA VAL A 221 -29.24 -25.19 1.70
C VAL A 221 -28.85 -24.61 3.03
N ALA A 222 -27.60 -24.81 3.45
CA ALA A 222 -27.08 -24.30 4.72
C ALA A 222 -27.18 -22.78 4.80
N THR A 223 -27.74 -22.28 5.89
CA THR A 223 -27.86 -20.84 6.22
C THR A 223 -26.88 -20.44 7.31
N ILE A 224 -26.71 -19.15 7.55
CA ILE A 224 -25.88 -18.67 8.66
C ILE A 224 -26.39 -19.24 10.00
N GLY A 225 -27.71 -19.27 10.21
CA GLY A 225 -28.33 -19.78 11.44
C GLY A 225 -28.10 -21.26 11.71
N ASP A 226 -27.83 -22.06 10.68
CA ASP A 226 -27.50 -23.48 10.83
C ASP A 226 -26.07 -23.71 11.36
N LEU A 227 -25.16 -22.75 11.09
CA LEU A 227 -23.73 -22.88 11.40
C LEU A 227 -23.30 -21.96 12.56
N TYR A 228 -24.00 -20.84 12.77
CA TYR A 228 -23.60 -19.80 13.71
C TYR A 228 -24.78 -19.37 14.59
N THR A 229 -24.54 -19.25 15.89
CA THR A 229 -25.51 -18.64 16.81
C THR A 229 -25.33 -17.13 16.81
N ILE A 230 -26.22 -16.40 16.13
CA ILE A 230 -26.16 -14.95 16.05
C ILE A 230 -26.73 -14.32 17.32
N LYS A 231 -25.93 -13.52 17.99
CA LYS A 231 -26.35 -12.75 19.16
C LYS A 231 -26.67 -11.31 18.75
N ALA A 232 -27.94 -10.96 18.76
CA ALA A 232 -28.33 -9.56 18.65
C ALA A 232 -28.01 -8.85 19.98
N GLY A 233 -27.24 -7.77 19.93
CA GLY A 233 -26.88 -7.01 21.13
C GLY A 233 -25.75 -6.03 20.90
N PHE A 234 -25.64 -5.06 21.81
CA PHE A 234 -24.52 -4.12 21.77
C PHE A 234 -23.18 -4.85 22.04
N PRO A 235 -22.09 -4.52 21.30
CA PRO A 235 -20.78 -5.11 21.54
C PRO A 235 -20.34 -4.90 23.00
N LYS A 236 -19.98 -5.98 23.68
CA LYS A 236 -19.53 -5.91 25.06
C LYS A 236 -18.06 -5.53 25.13
N PHE A 237 -17.74 -4.60 26.01
CA PHE A 237 -16.37 -4.24 26.30
C PHE A 237 -15.66 -5.39 27.02
N ALA A 238 -14.51 -5.80 26.50
CA ALA A 238 -13.63 -6.80 27.10
C ALA A 238 -12.17 -6.40 26.87
N ALA A 239 -11.46 -6.14 27.96
CA ALA A 239 -10.03 -5.84 27.88
C ALA A 239 -9.24 -7.12 27.53
N PRO A 240 -8.27 -7.06 26.61
CA PRO A 240 -7.43 -8.19 26.29
C PRO A 240 -6.56 -8.57 27.49
N GLN A 241 -6.47 -9.88 27.76
CA GLN A 241 -5.56 -10.39 28.77
C GLN A 241 -4.15 -10.46 28.18
N LEU A 242 -3.35 -9.43 28.41
CA LEU A 242 -2.00 -9.32 27.91
C LEU A 242 -1.06 -10.24 28.70
N SER A 243 -0.47 -11.24 28.04
CA SER A 243 0.63 -12.04 28.55
C SER A 243 1.90 -11.67 27.80
N PHE A 244 3.02 -11.50 28.48
CA PHE A 244 4.30 -11.16 27.85
C PHE A 244 4.72 -12.19 26.79
N ALA A 245 4.48 -13.48 27.04
CA ALA A 245 4.76 -14.54 26.09
C ALA A 245 3.94 -14.38 24.80
N LEU A 246 2.62 -14.18 24.92
CA LEU A 246 1.74 -13.96 23.76
C LEU A 246 2.04 -12.66 23.02
N VAL A 247 2.38 -11.59 23.72
CA VAL A 247 2.79 -10.32 23.08
C VAL A 247 4.03 -10.53 22.23
N LYS A 248 5.03 -11.26 22.72
CA LYS A 248 6.26 -11.56 21.98
C LYS A 248 6.00 -12.34 20.69
N GLU A 249 5.09 -13.32 20.72
CA GLU A 249 4.73 -14.12 19.55
C GLU A 249 3.87 -13.34 18.56
N LEU A 250 2.98 -12.47 19.05
CA LEU A 250 2.01 -11.76 18.24
C LEU A 250 2.51 -10.40 17.71
N ILE A 251 3.72 -9.96 18.08
CA ILE A 251 4.25 -8.68 17.61
C ILE A 251 4.43 -8.65 16.08
N SER A 252 4.89 -9.75 15.48
CA SER A 252 5.07 -9.87 14.03
C SER A 252 3.72 -9.86 13.29
N PRO A 253 2.72 -10.67 13.63
CA PRO A 253 1.37 -10.55 13.09
C PRO A 253 0.75 -9.16 13.30
N ALA A 254 0.93 -8.54 14.47
CA ALA A 254 0.42 -7.20 14.75
C ALA A 254 1.06 -6.14 13.86
N PHE A 255 2.37 -6.23 13.63
CA PHE A 255 3.09 -5.33 12.73
C PHE A 255 2.58 -5.48 11.29
N THR A 256 2.32 -6.69 10.84
CA THR A 256 1.73 -6.95 9.52
C THR A 256 0.35 -6.32 9.37
N ILE A 257 -0.53 -6.54 10.35
CA ILE A 257 -1.86 -5.90 10.36
C ILE A 257 -1.70 -4.38 10.30
N ALA A 258 -0.79 -3.79 11.08
CA ALA A 258 -0.54 -2.36 11.11
C ALA A 258 -0.06 -1.81 9.76
N ILE A 259 0.90 -2.47 9.13
CA ILE A 259 1.42 -2.07 7.80
C ILE A 259 0.33 -2.18 6.75
N LEU A 260 -0.36 -3.32 6.68
CA LEU A 260 -1.42 -3.54 5.69
C LEU A 260 -2.58 -2.56 5.87
N ALA A 261 -3.04 -2.34 7.12
CA ALA A 261 -4.05 -1.35 7.43
C ALA A 261 -3.63 0.07 7.02
N SER A 262 -2.37 0.42 7.26
CA SER A 262 -1.80 1.71 6.89
C SER A 262 -1.77 1.90 5.37
N ILE A 263 -1.33 0.89 4.63
CA ILE A 263 -1.28 0.91 3.16
C ILE A 263 -2.69 1.07 2.59
N GLU A 264 -3.62 0.20 2.97
CA GLU A 264 -4.98 0.22 2.44
C GLU A 264 -5.71 1.52 2.77
N SER A 265 -5.63 2.00 4.02
CA SER A 265 -6.32 3.21 4.41
C SER A 265 -5.78 4.45 3.70
N LEU A 266 -4.46 4.58 3.54
CA LEU A 266 -3.87 5.72 2.83
C LEU A 266 -4.08 5.63 1.31
N LEU A 267 -4.06 4.43 0.72
CA LEU A 267 -4.48 4.25 -0.68
C LEU A 267 -5.95 4.65 -0.89
N SER A 268 -6.83 4.25 0.03
CA SER A 268 -8.25 4.65 0.01
C SER A 268 -8.40 6.18 0.12
N CYS A 269 -7.59 6.84 0.96
CA CYS A 269 -7.56 8.29 1.07
C CYS A 269 -7.11 8.95 -0.24
N VAL A 270 -6.03 8.47 -0.86
CA VAL A 270 -5.52 9.02 -2.13
C VAL A 270 -6.57 8.89 -3.24
N VAL A 271 -7.19 7.72 -3.36
CA VAL A 271 -8.25 7.49 -4.36
C VAL A 271 -9.44 8.42 -4.12
N SER A 272 -9.89 8.55 -2.87
CA SER A 272 -11.02 9.41 -2.54
C SER A 272 -10.71 10.90 -2.68
N ASP A 273 -9.49 11.33 -2.37
CA ASP A 273 -9.04 12.69 -2.61
C ASP A 273 -9.11 13.05 -4.10
N GLY A 274 -8.68 12.12 -4.98
CA GLY A 274 -8.83 12.29 -6.42
C GLY A 274 -10.30 12.43 -6.88
N MET A 275 -11.23 11.77 -6.17
CA MET A 275 -12.67 11.85 -6.51
C MET A 275 -13.34 13.15 -6.05
N ILE A 276 -12.84 13.79 -4.98
CA ILE A 276 -13.48 14.97 -4.37
C ILE A 276 -12.65 16.27 -4.53
N GLY A 277 -11.47 16.19 -5.14
CA GLY A 277 -10.52 17.33 -5.22
C GLY A 277 -10.02 17.77 -3.84
N GLY A 278 -9.80 16.82 -2.93
CA GLY A 278 -9.40 17.07 -1.55
C GLY A 278 -7.97 16.67 -1.23
N HIS A 279 -7.57 16.91 0.01
CA HIS A 279 -6.31 16.42 0.57
C HIS A 279 -6.55 15.87 1.98
N HIS A 280 -6.19 14.61 2.20
CA HIS A 280 -6.21 14.01 3.52
C HIS A 280 -4.97 14.39 4.35
N ARG A 281 -5.00 14.07 5.64
CA ARG A 281 -3.87 14.18 6.56
C ARG A 281 -3.39 12.78 6.91
N SER A 282 -2.37 12.30 6.23
CA SER A 282 -1.91 10.90 6.32
C SER A 282 -1.60 10.47 7.77
N ASN A 283 -0.91 11.31 8.55
CA ASN A 283 -0.57 10.98 9.94
C ASN A 283 -1.80 10.97 10.86
N ALA A 284 -2.74 11.91 10.68
CA ALA A 284 -4.01 11.90 11.41
C ALA A 284 -4.85 10.66 11.05
N GLU A 285 -4.80 10.23 9.79
CA GLU A 285 -5.48 9.01 9.35
C GLU A 285 -4.90 7.78 10.06
N LEU A 286 -3.57 7.62 10.11
CA LEU A 286 -2.93 6.51 10.82
C LEU A 286 -3.30 6.48 12.31
N VAL A 287 -3.33 7.64 12.98
CA VAL A 287 -3.77 7.73 14.37
C VAL A 287 -5.24 7.31 14.52
N GLY A 288 -6.12 7.81 13.64
CA GLY A 288 -7.53 7.44 13.64
C GLY A 288 -7.76 5.95 13.40
N GLN A 289 -7.04 5.36 12.45
CA GLN A 289 -7.05 3.92 12.17
C GLN A 289 -6.53 3.11 13.36
N GLY A 290 -5.44 3.57 14.01
CA GLY A 290 -4.90 2.93 15.19
C GLY A 290 -5.87 2.92 16.36
N VAL A 291 -6.49 4.06 16.67
CA VAL A 291 -7.56 4.14 17.70
C VAL A 291 -8.74 3.25 17.32
N GLY A 292 -9.15 3.25 16.05
CA GLY A 292 -10.21 2.39 15.54
C GLY A 292 -9.92 0.90 15.78
N ASN A 293 -8.69 0.44 15.55
CA ASN A 293 -8.27 -0.94 15.77
C ASN A 293 -8.21 -1.29 17.27
N ILE A 294 -7.69 -0.40 18.12
CA ILE A 294 -7.73 -0.60 19.58
C ILE A 294 -9.18 -0.76 20.03
N MET A 295 -10.06 0.15 19.64
CA MET A 295 -11.47 0.09 20.05
C MET A 295 -12.18 -1.13 19.46
N SER A 296 -11.89 -1.54 18.21
CA SER A 296 -12.42 -2.76 17.63
C SER A 296 -12.08 -3.97 18.50
N SER A 297 -10.82 -4.13 18.88
CA SER A 297 -10.36 -5.25 19.70
C SER A 297 -11.00 -5.28 21.08
N LEU A 298 -11.20 -4.11 21.71
CA LEU A 298 -11.85 -3.98 23.03
C LEU A 298 -13.35 -4.31 23.01
N PHE A 299 -13.99 -4.22 21.86
CA PHE A 299 -15.42 -4.53 21.69
C PHE A 299 -15.64 -5.84 20.90
N GLY A 300 -14.65 -6.73 20.84
CA GLY A 300 -14.76 -8.05 20.24
C GLY A 300 -14.81 -8.05 18.71
N GLY A 301 -14.38 -6.96 18.08
CA GLY A 301 -14.23 -6.88 16.63
C GLY A 301 -12.90 -7.46 16.14
N ILE A 302 -12.73 -7.44 14.83
CA ILE A 302 -11.54 -7.87 14.10
C ILE A 302 -10.77 -6.65 13.56
N PRO A 303 -9.56 -6.80 12.98
CA PRO A 303 -8.82 -5.70 12.38
C PRO A 303 -9.63 -4.92 11.35
N ALA A 304 -9.47 -3.61 11.37
CA ALA A 304 -10.13 -2.66 10.50
C ALA A 304 -9.14 -1.80 9.71
N THR A 305 -9.59 -1.36 8.54
CA THR A 305 -8.90 -0.33 7.75
C THR A 305 -9.90 0.50 6.95
N GLY A 306 -9.42 1.52 6.25
CA GLY A 306 -10.23 2.28 5.30
C GLY A 306 -10.56 1.45 4.06
N ALA A 307 -11.84 1.28 3.78
CA ALA A 307 -12.31 0.45 2.68
C ALA A 307 -12.49 1.27 1.40
N ILE A 308 -11.66 1.06 0.38
CA ILE A 308 -11.69 1.81 -0.90
C ILE A 308 -13.08 1.78 -1.54
N ALA A 309 -13.69 0.60 -1.68
CA ALA A 309 -14.98 0.44 -2.33
C ALA A 309 -16.13 1.15 -1.58
N ARG A 310 -16.14 1.05 -0.23
CA ARG A 310 -17.15 1.72 0.61
C ARG A 310 -16.93 3.24 0.61
N THR A 311 -15.69 3.70 0.66
CA THR A 311 -15.32 5.12 0.56
C THR A 311 -15.72 5.70 -0.80
N ALA A 312 -15.47 4.98 -1.89
CA ALA A 312 -15.92 5.39 -3.23
C ALA A 312 -17.46 5.43 -3.33
N ALA A 313 -18.16 4.45 -2.73
CA ALA A 313 -19.62 4.46 -2.66
C ALA A 313 -20.15 5.66 -1.86
N ASN A 314 -19.52 6.00 -0.74
CA ASN A 314 -19.83 7.20 0.04
C ASN A 314 -19.74 8.47 -0.81
N VAL A 315 -18.62 8.65 -1.50
CA VAL A 315 -18.39 9.81 -2.39
C VAL A 315 -19.42 9.89 -3.52
N LYS A 316 -19.71 8.75 -4.18
CA LYS A 316 -20.70 8.68 -5.29
C LYS A 316 -22.12 9.02 -4.84
N ASN A 317 -22.46 8.71 -3.59
CA ASN A 317 -23.77 9.02 -3.01
C ASN A 317 -23.84 10.39 -2.33
N GLY A 318 -22.82 11.23 -2.50
CA GLY A 318 -22.84 12.63 -2.05
C GLY A 318 -22.21 12.88 -0.68
N GLY A 319 -21.63 11.87 -0.02
CA GLY A 319 -20.88 12.05 1.23
C GLY A 319 -19.62 12.90 0.99
N ARG A 320 -19.42 13.90 1.84
CA ARG A 320 -18.31 14.86 1.73
C ARG A 320 -17.65 15.16 3.07
N THR A 321 -18.21 14.66 4.18
CA THR A 321 -17.65 14.87 5.51
C THR A 321 -17.62 13.58 6.32
N PRO A 322 -16.84 13.51 7.41
CA PRO A 322 -16.79 12.34 8.29
C PRO A 322 -18.14 11.99 8.94
N ILE A 323 -19.12 12.89 8.92
CA ILE A 323 -20.48 12.62 9.41
C ILE A 323 -21.12 11.45 8.68
N ALA A 324 -20.88 11.30 7.36
CA ALA A 324 -21.40 10.16 6.61
C ALA A 324 -20.90 8.81 7.18
N GLY A 325 -19.62 8.72 7.59
CA GLY A 325 -19.08 7.53 8.23
C GLY A 325 -19.61 7.30 9.66
N ILE A 326 -19.88 8.36 10.41
CA ILE A 326 -20.55 8.25 11.72
C ILE A 326 -21.99 7.74 11.54
N VAL A 327 -22.75 8.28 10.58
CA VAL A 327 -24.09 7.80 10.24
C VAL A 327 -24.06 6.34 9.77
N HIS A 328 -23.10 5.96 8.96
CA HIS A 328 -22.88 4.56 8.55
C HIS A 328 -22.73 3.64 9.77
N ALA A 329 -21.89 3.99 10.74
CA ALA A 329 -21.68 3.20 11.94
C ALA A 329 -22.96 3.10 12.80
N ILE A 330 -23.68 4.21 13.00
CA ILE A 330 -24.95 4.23 13.73
C ILE A 330 -26.01 3.39 13.02
N THR A 331 -26.11 3.50 11.70
CA THR A 331 -27.06 2.70 10.90
C THR A 331 -26.78 1.21 11.03
N LEU A 332 -25.52 0.78 10.96
CA LEU A 332 -25.14 -0.62 11.18
C LEU A 332 -25.46 -1.08 12.59
N LEU A 333 -25.28 -0.22 13.60
CA LEU A 333 -25.67 -0.53 14.97
C LEU A 333 -27.17 -0.77 15.09
N LEU A 334 -27.99 0.08 14.47
CA LEU A 334 -29.45 -0.11 14.46
C LEU A 334 -29.83 -1.42 13.73
N ILE A 335 -29.19 -1.73 12.62
CA ILE A 335 -29.39 -2.99 11.91
C ILE A 335 -29.00 -4.18 12.80
N LEU A 336 -27.87 -4.12 13.48
CA LEU A 336 -27.43 -5.17 14.41
C LEU A 336 -28.45 -5.42 15.53
N LEU A 337 -29.03 -4.35 16.10
CA LEU A 337 -29.98 -4.47 17.21
C LEU A 337 -31.35 -5.01 16.78
N PHE A 338 -31.83 -4.63 15.58
CA PHE A 338 -33.22 -4.89 15.18
C PHE A 338 -33.37 -5.91 14.04
N LEU A 339 -32.40 -6.00 13.12
CA LEU A 339 -32.50 -6.84 11.91
C LEU A 339 -31.62 -8.08 11.94
N MET A 340 -30.77 -8.24 12.94
CA MET A 340 -29.82 -9.37 12.99
C MET A 340 -30.49 -10.76 12.99
N PRO A 341 -31.66 -10.99 13.62
CA PRO A 341 -32.35 -12.28 13.52
C PRO A 341 -32.65 -12.72 12.09
N TYR A 342 -32.92 -11.77 11.19
CA TYR A 342 -33.16 -12.07 9.76
C TYR A 342 -31.88 -12.43 9.01
N ALA A 343 -30.71 -12.01 9.48
CA ALA A 343 -29.44 -12.38 8.89
C ALA A 343 -29.15 -13.91 9.03
N SER A 344 -29.72 -14.57 10.05
CA SER A 344 -29.60 -16.03 10.21
C SER A 344 -30.16 -16.83 9.02
N MET A 345 -31.12 -16.26 8.30
CA MET A 345 -31.77 -16.90 7.16
C MET A 345 -30.95 -16.85 5.87
N ILE A 346 -29.85 -16.10 5.81
CA ILE A 346 -29.05 -15.91 4.60
C ILE A 346 -28.31 -17.19 4.26
N PRO A 347 -28.40 -17.70 3.01
CA PRO A 347 -27.66 -18.90 2.58
C PRO A 347 -26.15 -18.64 2.56
N MET A 348 -25.36 -19.60 3.06
CA MET A 348 -23.90 -19.54 3.08
C MET A 348 -23.32 -19.40 1.66
N THR A 349 -23.87 -20.11 0.69
CA THR A 349 -23.45 -20.02 -0.72
C THR A 349 -23.66 -18.64 -1.34
N CYS A 350 -24.66 -17.88 -0.86
CA CYS A 350 -24.84 -16.48 -1.30
C CYS A 350 -23.71 -15.59 -0.79
N LEU A 351 -23.27 -15.77 0.47
CA LEU A 351 -22.11 -15.05 1.02
C LEU A 351 -20.81 -15.44 0.28
N ALA A 352 -20.65 -16.72 -0.02
CA ALA A 352 -19.52 -17.20 -0.84
C ALA A 352 -19.50 -16.54 -2.23
N ALA A 353 -20.66 -16.45 -2.90
CA ALA A 353 -20.78 -15.73 -4.18
C ALA A 353 -20.41 -14.23 -4.07
N ILE A 354 -20.79 -13.58 -2.97
CA ILE A 354 -20.41 -12.19 -2.69
C ILE A 354 -18.89 -12.06 -2.57
N LEU A 355 -18.25 -12.96 -1.83
CA LEU A 355 -16.80 -12.92 -1.65
C LEU A 355 -16.01 -13.31 -2.91
N ILE A 356 -16.54 -14.20 -3.74
CA ILE A 356 -15.99 -14.49 -5.08
C ILE A 356 -15.99 -13.22 -5.94
N MET A 357 -17.09 -12.46 -5.94
CA MET A 357 -17.15 -11.20 -6.68
C MET A 357 -16.21 -10.14 -6.08
N VAL A 358 -16.07 -10.10 -4.76
CA VAL A 358 -15.09 -9.22 -4.07
C VAL A 358 -13.66 -9.60 -4.47
N ALA A 359 -13.32 -10.89 -4.46
CA ALA A 359 -12.02 -11.38 -4.90
C ALA A 359 -11.72 -10.98 -6.35
N TYR A 360 -12.69 -11.16 -7.26
CA TYR A 360 -12.56 -10.72 -8.65
C TYR A 360 -12.30 -9.22 -8.77
N ASN A 361 -13.10 -8.39 -8.09
CA ASN A 361 -12.95 -6.94 -8.14
C ASN A 361 -11.62 -6.47 -7.50
N MET A 362 -11.20 -7.13 -6.42
CA MET A 362 -9.96 -6.80 -5.70
C MET A 362 -8.72 -7.24 -6.47
N SER A 363 -8.79 -8.33 -7.23
CA SER A 363 -7.64 -8.86 -7.98
C SER A 363 -7.01 -7.82 -8.92
N GLY A 364 -7.79 -6.86 -9.41
CA GLY A 364 -7.31 -5.89 -10.38
C GLY A 364 -6.73 -6.55 -11.63
N PHE A 365 -7.33 -7.64 -12.08
CA PHE A 365 -6.85 -8.51 -13.16
C PHE A 365 -6.35 -7.76 -14.40
N LYS A 366 -7.05 -6.67 -14.77
CA LYS A 366 -6.65 -5.82 -15.90
C LYS A 366 -5.34 -5.07 -15.62
N THR A 367 -5.19 -4.54 -14.41
CA THR A 367 -3.97 -3.82 -13.98
C THR A 367 -2.80 -4.78 -13.89
N PHE A 368 -3.00 -5.96 -13.31
CA PHE A 368 -1.98 -7.02 -13.22
C PHE A 368 -1.51 -7.45 -14.61
N GLY A 369 -2.43 -7.78 -15.52
CA GLY A 369 -2.11 -8.15 -16.89
C GLY A 369 -1.44 -7.03 -17.70
N HIS A 370 -1.83 -5.77 -17.47
CA HIS A 370 -1.17 -4.61 -18.08
C HIS A 370 0.27 -4.46 -17.58
N MET A 371 0.51 -4.59 -16.27
CA MET A 371 1.86 -4.49 -15.69
C MET A 371 2.79 -5.57 -16.21
N ILE A 372 2.34 -6.83 -16.35
CA ILE A 372 3.15 -7.90 -16.94
C ILE A 372 3.61 -7.56 -18.37
N LYS A 373 2.77 -6.87 -19.14
CA LYS A 373 3.08 -6.52 -20.53
C LYS A 373 3.96 -5.29 -20.70
N THR A 374 3.88 -4.34 -19.77
CA THR A 374 4.47 -2.99 -19.96
C THR A 374 5.55 -2.63 -18.95
N ALA A 375 5.61 -3.30 -17.80
CA ALA A 375 6.60 -2.97 -16.78
C ALA A 375 8.00 -3.50 -17.13
N PRO A 376 9.07 -2.86 -16.63
CA PRO A 376 10.43 -3.39 -16.71
C PRO A 376 10.54 -4.79 -16.09
N LYS A 377 11.47 -5.61 -16.59
CA LYS A 377 11.67 -6.99 -16.11
C LYS A 377 11.92 -7.07 -14.59
N SER A 378 12.63 -6.10 -14.03
CA SER A 378 12.85 -5.99 -12.58
C SER A 378 11.54 -5.83 -11.80
N ASP A 379 10.64 -5.00 -12.29
CA ASP A 379 9.35 -4.74 -11.65
C ASP A 379 8.41 -5.94 -11.78
N ILE A 380 8.45 -6.64 -12.93
CA ILE A 380 7.72 -7.90 -13.12
C ILE A 380 8.23 -8.97 -12.14
N LEU A 381 9.54 -9.05 -11.92
CA LEU A 381 10.12 -9.99 -10.96
C LEU A 381 9.59 -9.73 -9.54
N VAL A 382 9.59 -8.47 -9.08
CA VAL A 382 9.00 -8.08 -7.78
C VAL A 382 7.53 -8.45 -7.72
N LEU A 383 6.75 -8.12 -8.75
CA LEU A 383 5.32 -8.41 -8.84
C LEU A 383 5.02 -9.92 -8.67
N ILE A 384 5.71 -10.76 -9.45
CA ILE A 384 5.48 -12.21 -9.45
C ILE A 384 5.99 -12.83 -8.14
N THR A 385 7.16 -12.43 -7.64
CA THR A 385 7.68 -12.92 -6.36
C THR A 385 6.72 -12.58 -5.21
N THR A 386 6.25 -11.34 -5.13
CA THR A 386 5.28 -10.93 -4.11
C THR A 386 3.98 -11.72 -4.22
N LEU A 387 3.46 -11.94 -5.44
CA LEU A 387 2.29 -12.78 -5.68
C LEU A 387 2.50 -14.21 -5.15
N LEU A 388 3.57 -14.86 -5.58
CA LEU A 388 3.85 -16.26 -5.21
C LEU A 388 4.03 -16.42 -3.70
N LEU A 389 4.78 -15.52 -3.07
CA LEU A 389 4.97 -15.54 -1.62
C LEU A 389 3.66 -15.30 -0.86
N THR A 390 2.77 -14.43 -1.36
CA THR A 390 1.45 -14.21 -0.76
C THR A 390 0.54 -15.43 -0.83
N VAL A 391 0.61 -16.20 -1.93
CA VAL A 391 -0.27 -17.36 -2.14
C VAL A 391 0.24 -18.60 -1.41
N PHE A 392 1.55 -18.86 -1.44
CA PHE A 392 2.14 -20.12 -0.98
C PHE A 392 2.77 -20.07 0.40
N PHE A 393 3.07 -18.88 0.92
CA PHE A 393 3.70 -18.71 2.23
C PHE A 393 2.86 -17.80 3.13
N ASP A 394 3.33 -16.59 3.37
CA ASP A 394 2.70 -15.62 4.24
C ASP A 394 2.78 -14.23 3.63
N LEU A 395 1.76 -13.43 3.86
CA LEU A 395 1.70 -12.03 3.40
C LEU A 395 2.80 -11.17 4.02
N VAL A 396 3.21 -11.45 5.28
CA VAL A 396 4.32 -10.75 5.96
C VAL A 396 5.60 -10.92 5.14
N VAL A 397 5.95 -12.19 4.91
CA VAL A 397 7.14 -12.59 4.15
C VAL A 397 7.08 -12.00 2.72
N ALA A 398 5.90 -11.99 2.10
CA ALA A 398 5.71 -11.43 0.77
C ALA A 398 6.02 -9.92 0.72
N ILE A 399 5.55 -9.16 1.71
CA ILE A 399 5.78 -7.71 1.78
C ILE A 399 7.25 -7.43 2.12
N GLU A 400 7.82 -8.11 3.10
CA GLU A 400 9.22 -7.94 3.52
C GLU A 400 10.20 -8.23 2.37
N ILE A 401 10.11 -9.41 1.77
CA ILE A 401 10.97 -9.80 0.64
C ILE A 401 10.70 -8.90 -0.57
N GLY A 402 9.43 -8.60 -0.86
CA GLY A 402 9.07 -7.69 -1.96
C GLY A 402 9.69 -6.30 -1.80
N MET A 403 9.63 -5.73 -0.58
CA MET A 403 10.22 -4.42 -0.27
C MET A 403 11.74 -4.43 -0.40
N VAL A 404 12.40 -5.43 0.19
CA VAL A 404 13.86 -5.60 0.11
C VAL A 404 14.30 -5.75 -1.35
N MET A 405 13.63 -6.62 -2.10
CA MET A 405 13.94 -6.84 -3.51
C MET A 405 13.71 -5.59 -4.37
N ALA A 406 12.60 -4.87 -4.13
CA ALA A 406 12.32 -3.62 -4.83
C ALA A 406 13.37 -2.54 -4.53
N ALA A 407 13.83 -2.45 -3.27
CA ALA A 407 14.89 -1.53 -2.87
C ALA A 407 16.21 -1.87 -3.56
N PHE A 408 16.62 -3.14 -3.57
CA PHE A 408 17.84 -3.57 -4.27
C PHE A 408 17.77 -3.32 -5.79
N LEU A 409 16.65 -3.62 -6.43
CA LEU A 409 16.48 -3.40 -7.86
C LEU A 409 16.40 -1.91 -8.21
N PHE A 410 15.86 -1.09 -7.30
CA PHE A 410 15.90 0.37 -7.44
C PHE A 410 17.34 0.90 -7.32
N MET A 411 18.11 0.44 -6.32
CA MET A 411 19.52 0.81 -6.17
C MET A 411 20.34 0.42 -7.40
N LYS A 412 20.15 -0.83 -7.90
CA LYS A 412 20.80 -1.26 -9.14
C LYS A 412 20.44 -0.36 -10.33
N ARG A 413 19.16 -0.01 -10.50
CA ARG A 413 18.71 0.87 -11.58
C ARG A 413 19.29 2.29 -11.45
N MET A 414 19.46 2.78 -10.22
CA MET A 414 20.10 4.09 -9.98
C MET A 414 21.58 4.04 -10.33
N SER A 415 22.26 2.93 -10.03
CA SER A 415 23.65 2.70 -10.43
C SER A 415 23.79 2.60 -11.96
N ASP A 416 22.88 1.91 -12.65
CA ASP A 416 22.91 1.75 -14.11
C ASP A 416 22.66 3.10 -14.86
N VAL A 417 22.20 4.14 -14.19
CA VAL A 417 21.95 5.49 -14.76
C VAL A 417 23.18 6.40 -14.60
N GLY A 418 24.05 6.10 -13.63
CA GLY A 418 25.30 6.80 -13.42
C GLY A 418 26.27 6.51 -14.58
N GLU A 419 26.81 7.51 -15.17
CA GLU A 419 27.75 7.39 -16.27
C GLU A 419 28.75 8.54 -16.21
N VAL A 420 30.00 8.25 -16.50
CA VAL A 420 31.01 9.30 -16.70
C VAL A 420 31.41 9.31 -18.16
N LYS A 421 31.19 10.45 -18.80
CA LYS A 421 31.48 10.63 -20.22
C LYS A 421 32.61 11.64 -20.42
N PRO A 422 33.57 11.37 -21.35
CA PRO A 422 34.45 12.42 -21.83
C PRO A 422 33.58 13.49 -22.49
N TRP A 423 33.88 14.76 -22.21
CA TRP A 423 33.19 15.84 -22.87
C TRP A 423 33.69 15.96 -24.31
N ILE A 424 32.77 15.99 -25.28
CA ILE A 424 33.11 16.03 -26.71
C ILE A 424 33.65 17.41 -27.05
N TYR A 425 34.84 17.46 -27.63
CA TYR A 425 35.50 18.68 -28.04
C TYR A 425 35.16 19.04 -29.49
N LYS A 426 35.23 20.29 -29.82
CA LYS A 426 34.97 20.80 -31.17
C LYS A 426 35.97 20.23 -32.24
N GLU A 427 37.17 19.83 -31.80
CA GLU A 427 38.21 19.25 -32.66
C GLU A 427 37.96 17.77 -32.97
N ASP A 428 37.14 17.06 -32.19
CA ASP A 428 36.91 15.63 -32.32
C ASP A 428 35.66 15.29 -33.17
N LEU A 429 34.92 16.30 -33.64
CA LEU A 429 33.69 16.10 -34.40
C LEU A 429 33.88 16.32 -35.89
N ASP A 430 33.38 15.37 -36.69
CA ASP A 430 33.25 15.54 -38.14
C ASP A 430 32.29 16.73 -38.46
N LYS A 431 32.55 17.43 -39.55
CA LYS A 431 31.81 18.64 -39.94
C LYS A 431 30.29 18.46 -40.05
N ASN A 432 29.83 17.23 -40.21
CA ASN A 432 28.38 16.89 -40.28
C ASN A 432 27.69 16.75 -38.93
N GLU A 433 28.44 16.53 -37.81
CA GLU A 433 27.91 16.36 -36.47
C GLU A 433 27.82 17.68 -35.69
N ILE A 434 28.49 18.73 -36.14
CA ILE A 434 28.55 20.03 -35.49
C ILE A 434 27.16 20.74 -35.42
N SER A 435 26.22 20.34 -36.29
CA SER A 435 24.88 20.99 -36.35
C SER A 435 23.96 20.60 -35.19
N GLU A 436 24.24 19.49 -34.48
CA GLU A 436 23.40 19.03 -33.35
C GLU A 436 23.89 19.49 -31.97
N HIS A 437 25.13 20.02 -31.87
CA HIS A 437 25.74 20.48 -30.61
C HIS A 437 26.05 21.98 -30.64
N THR A 438 25.09 22.81 -30.21
CA THR A 438 25.16 24.25 -30.24
C THR A 438 26.16 24.89 -29.24
N ASP A 439 26.70 24.14 -28.27
CA ASP A 439 27.47 24.66 -27.14
C ASP A 439 28.91 24.10 -27.02
N LEU A 440 29.53 23.70 -28.14
CA LEU A 440 30.91 23.23 -28.13
C LEU A 440 31.88 24.35 -27.79
N LYS A 441 32.61 24.20 -26.70
CA LYS A 441 33.58 25.18 -26.20
C LYS A 441 35.01 24.75 -26.54
N ASN A 442 35.89 25.74 -26.71
CA ASN A 442 37.30 25.46 -26.88
C ASN A 442 37.90 25.01 -25.55
N VAL A 443 38.48 23.82 -25.53
CA VAL A 443 39.16 23.26 -24.35
C VAL A 443 40.67 23.40 -24.52
N PRO A 444 41.42 23.86 -23.50
CA PRO A 444 42.89 23.94 -23.58
C PRO A 444 43.50 22.56 -23.82
N ARG A 445 44.58 22.46 -24.62
CA ARG A 445 45.19 21.20 -25.07
C ARG A 445 45.66 20.29 -23.92
N ASN A 446 46.05 20.86 -22.79
CA ASN A 446 46.51 20.14 -21.59
C ASN A 446 45.38 19.76 -20.63
N THR A 447 44.13 19.99 -20.98
CA THR A 447 42.95 19.81 -20.12
C THR A 447 42.14 18.60 -20.56
N MET A 448 41.69 17.81 -19.56
CA MET A 448 40.68 16.75 -19.72
C MET A 448 39.38 17.25 -19.08
N VAL A 449 38.27 17.07 -19.74
CA VAL A 449 36.96 17.39 -19.18
C VAL A 449 36.09 16.14 -19.20
N TYR A 450 35.56 15.77 -18.04
CA TYR A 450 34.61 14.68 -17.90
C TYR A 450 33.33 15.19 -17.26
N GLU A 451 32.22 14.70 -17.75
CA GLU A 451 30.89 14.99 -17.19
C GLU A 451 30.40 13.77 -16.43
N ILE A 452 30.04 14.00 -15.16
CA ILE A 452 29.45 12.98 -14.30
C ILE A 452 27.94 13.13 -14.39
N LEU A 453 27.25 12.09 -14.83
CA LEU A 453 25.80 12.01 -14.98
C LEU A 453 25.22 11.12 -13.89
N GLY A 454 24.18 11.59 -13.22
CA GLY A 454 23.51 10.82 -12.17
C GLY A 454 24.11 10.96 -10.77
N PRO A 455 23.55 10.27 -9.76
CA PRO A 455 24.00 10.35 -8.37
C PRO A 455 25.31 9.59 -8.16
N MET A 456 26.22 10.11 -7.36
CA MET A 456 27.45 9.44 -6.96
C MET A 456 27.24 8.59 -5.70
N PHE A 457 26.89 7.32 -5.87
CA PHE A 457 26.63 6.37 -4.80
C PHE A 457 27.57 5.16 -4.87
N PHE A 458 27.57 4.33 -3.82
CA PHE A 458 28.48 3.20 -3.58
C PHE A 458 28.66 2.18 -4.72
N ALA A 459 27.76 2.16 -5.71
CA ALA A 459 27.80 1.17 -6.78
C ALA A 459 28.62 1.59 -8.02
N GLU A 460 29.17 2.84 -8.06
CA GLU A 460 29.79 3.42 -9.27
C GLU A 460 31.29 3.72 -9.14
N THR A 461 31.94 3.23 -8.11
CA THR A 461 33.24 3.75 -7.63
C THR A 461 34.49 3.41 -8.48
N ASN A 462 34.38 2.58 -9.53
CA ASN A 462 35.59 2.04 -10.16
C ASN A 462 36.11 2.78 -11.42
N ASP A 463 35.33 3.67 -12.04
CA ASP A 463 35.70 4.26 -13.34
C ASP A 463 36.44 5.61 -13.26
N TYR A 464 36.40 6.31 -12.10
CA TYR A 464 37.00 7.64 -11.98
C TYR A 464 38.54 7.64 -12.06
N LEU A 465 39.19 6.55 -11.73
CA LEU A 465 40.65 6.43 -11.79
C LEU A 465 41.20 6.26 -13.21
N ALA A 466 40.36 5.80 -14.15
CA ALA A 466 40.77 5.59 -15.55
C ALA A 466 41.13 6.91 -16.25
N PHE A 467 40.50 8.04 -15.80
CA PHE A 467 40.68 9.36 -16.45
C PHE A 467 42.06 9.98 -16.25
N THR A 468 42.81 9.53 -15.24
CA THR A 468 44.13 10.07 -14.96
C THR A 468 45.26 9.46 -15.81
N ASN A 469 44.94 8.60 -16.80
CA ASN A 469 45.93 7.85 -17.57
C ASN A 469 46.30 8.51 -18.93
N GLU A 470 45.66 9.63 -19.30
CA GLU A 470 46.03 10.34 -20.53
C GLU A 470 47.42 11.01 -20.40
N LYS A 471 48.34 10.72 -21.32
CA LYS A 471 49.66 11.31 -21.36
C LYS A 471 49.56 12.78 -21.80
N HIS A 472 50.35 13.65 -21.16
CA HIS A 472 50.47 15.08 -21.48
C HIS A 472 49.29 15.97 -21.10
N LYS A 473 48.44 15.55 -20.16
CA LYS A 473 47.35 16.38 -19.62
C LYS A 473 47.68 16.77 -18.17
N ASN A 474 47.60 18.09 -17.87
CA ASN A 474 47.96 18.62 -16.56
C ASN A 474 46.75 19.12 -15.77
N VAL A 475 45.57 19.19 -16.39
CA VAL A 475 44.33 19.62 -15.71
C VAL A 475 43.21 18.64 -15.96
N LEU A 476 42.48 18.28 -14.89
CA LEU A 476 41.27 17.49 -14.94
C LEU A 476 40.10 18.33 -14.43
N ILE A 477 39.09 18.54 -15.29
CA ILE A 477 37.84 19.18 -14.90
C ILE A 477 36.77 18.10 -14.80
N LEU A 478 36.16 17.97 -13.62
CA LEU A 478 34.95 17.15 -13.41
C LEU A 478 33.72 18.07 -13.38
N ARG A 479 32.86 17.91 -14.36
CA ARG A 479 31.60 18.62 -14.45
C ARG A 479 30.53 17.88 -13.67
N MET A 480 30.02 18.50 -12.59
CA MET A 480 29.11 17.88 -11.62
C MET A 480 27.68 18.45 -11.68
N ARG A 481 27.32 19.14 -12.76
CA ARG A 481 26.00 19.75 -12.95
C ARG A 481 24.86 18.76 -12.78
N ASP A 482 25.04 17.54 -13.33
CA ASP A 482 24.02 16.51 -13.35
C ASP A 482 24.20 15.48 -12.21
N VAL A 483 24.97 15.83 -11.18
CA VAL A 483 25.11 15.08 -9.93
C VAL A 483 24.14 15.64 -8.88
N PRO A 484 22.95 15.05 -8.71
CA PRO A 484 21.94 15.57 -7.78
C PRO A 484 22.26 15.23 -6.32
N ALA A 485 23.00 14.15 -6.08
CA ALA A 485 23.32 13.65 -4.75
C ALA A 485 24.62 12.85 -4.74
N MET A 486 25.31 12.88 -3.58
CA MET A 486 26.53 12.16 -3.30
C MET A 486 26.44 11.52 -1.91
N ASP A 487 26.88 10.27 -1.78
CA ASP A 487 27.07 9.62 -0.49
C ASP A 487 28.56 9.63 -0.06
N ILE A 488 28.87 9.00 1.07
CA ILE A 488 30.25 8.94 1.58
C ILE A 488 31.17 8.19 0.64
N THR A 489 30.68 7.16 -0.05
CA THR A 489 31.49 6.34 -0.96
C THR A 489 31.81 7.10 -2.25
N GLY A 490 30.85 7.86 -2.77
CA GLY A 490 31.08 8.79 -3.88
C GLY A 490 32.13 9.86 -3.53
N LEU A 491 32.10 10.36 -2.30
CA LEU A 491 33.11 11.30 -1.81
C LEU A 491 34.51 10.63 -1.69
N GLU A 492 34.59 9.42 -1.13
CA GLU A 492 35.84 8.67 -1.04
C GLU A 492 36.48 8.44 -2.41
N SER A 493 35.67 8.11 -3.44
CA SER A 493 36.13 7.98 -4.83
C SER A 493 36.66 9.30 -5.39
N LEU A 494 36.03 10.41 -5.08
CA LEU A 494 36.49 11.75 -5.47
C LEU A 494 37.81 12.10 -4.76
N GLU A 495 37.94 11.79 -3.45
CA GLU A 495 39.19 11.98 -2.70
C GLU A 495 40.34 11.12 -3.26
N GLU A 496 40.05 9.88 -3.67
CA GLU A 496 41.04 8.99 -4.28
C GLU A 496 41.50 9.51 -5.66
N THR A 497 40.54 10.01 -6.44
CA THR A 497 40.84 10.71 -7.70
C THR A 497 41.74 11.92 -7.47
N TYR A 498 41.45 12.74 -6.45
CA TYR A 498 42.27 13.89 -6.10
C TYR A 498 43.69 13.49 -5.68
N LYS A 499 43.84 12.48 -4.80
CA LYS A 499 45.16 11.95 -4.41
C LYS A 499 45.96 11.44 -5.61
N THR A 500 45.28 10.82 -6.57
CA THR A 500 45.92 10.33 -7.79
C THR A 500 46.33 11.48 -8.70
N CYS A 501 45.51 12.52 -8.84
CA CYS A 501 45.85 13.75 -9.53
C CYS A 501 47.09 14.42 -8.93
N GLN A 502 47.14 14.56 -7.59
CA GLN A 502 48.31 15.11 -6.88
C GLN A 502 49.60 14.32 -7.19
N LYS A 503 49.56 12.97 -7.12
CA LYS A 503 50.72 12.13 -7.41
C LYS A 503 51.22 12.26 -8.86
N LYS A 504 50.32 12.56 -9.79
CA LYS A 504 50.63 12.73 -11.24
C LYS A 504 50.88 14.19 -11.63
N GLY A 505 50.80 15.13 -10.72
CA GLY A 505 50.95 16.57 -10.99
C GLY A 505 49.79 17.15 -11.82
N ILE A 506 48.58 16.57 -11.70
CA ILE A 506 47.38 17.00 -12.40
C ILE A 506 46.56 17.92 -11.46
N HIS A 507 46.18 19.08 -11.93
CA HIS A 507 45.28 20.01 -11.24
C HIS A 507 43.82 19.55 -11.38
N LEU A 508 43.14 19.28 -10.27
CA LEU A 508 41.73 18.91 -10.25
C LEU A 508 40.86 20.18 -10.07
N LEU A 509 39.92 20.38 -10.97
CA LEU A 509 38.90 21.43 -10.89
C LEU A 509 37.51 20.79 -10.89
N LEU A 510 36.63 21.27 -10.02
CA LEU A 510 35.23 20.86 -9.96
C LEU A 510 34.34 21.98 -10.51
N SER A 511 33.48 21.65 -11.46
CA SER A 511 32.60 22.62 -12.12
C SER A 511 31.15 22.34 -11.80
N HIS A 512 30.40 23.38 -11.41
CA HIS A 512 28.97 23.37 -11.14
C HIS A 512 28.56 22.27 -10.14
N VAL A 513 29.14 22.33 -8.94
CA VAL A 513 28.79 21.40 -7.84
C VAL A 513 27.45 21.82 -7.25
N ASN A 514 26.46 20.92 -7.24
CA ASN A 514 25.15 21.15 -6.65
C ASN A 514 25.21 21.25 -5.11
N GLU A 515 24.14 21.78 -4.49
CA GLU A 515 24.07 22.07 -3.05
C GLU A 515 24.32 20.84 -2.16
N GLN A 516 23.70 19.69 -2.49
CA GLN A 516 23.83 18.47 -1.66
C GLN A 516 25.24 17.85 -1.73
N PRO A 517 25.84 17.60 -2.92
CA PRO A 517 27.25 17.19 -3.01
C PRO A 517 28.22 18.17 -2.34
N ARG A 518 27.99 19.47 -2.54
CA ARG A 518 28.78 20.52 -1.90
C ARG A 518 28.76 20.42 -0.38
N HIS A 519 27.57 20.27 0.21
CA HIS A 519 27.41 20.11 1.67
C HIS A 519 28.16 18.87 2.22
N VAL A 520 28.12 17.74 1.48
CA VAL A 520 28.86 16.52 1.87
C VAL A 520 30.36 16.76 1.85
N MET A 521 30.89 17.42 0.83
CA MET A 521 32.31 17.78 0.70
C MET A 521 32.77 18.73 1.80
N GLU A 522 31.98 19.76 2.12
CA GLU A 522 32.25 20.71 3.21
C GLU A 522 32.33 20.02 4.57
N LYS A 523 31.33 19.18 4.87
CA LYS A 523 31.26 18.44 6.13
C LYS A 523 32.44 17.48 6.34
N ALA A 524 32.99 16.96 5.24
CA ALA A 524 34.15 16.07 5.26
C ALA A 524 35.50 16.79 5.19
N GLY A 525 35.52 18.13 5.05
CA GLY A 525 36.75 18.91 4.92
C GLY A 525 37.43 18.78 3.56
N PHE A 526 36.72 18.24 2.54
CA PHE A 526 37.29 18.07 1.20
C PHE A 526 37.45 19.41 0.48
N VAL A 527 36.57 20.37 0.75
CA VAL A 527 36.65 21.72 0.19
C VAL A 527 37.96 22.41 0.62
N GLU A 528 38.32 22.28 1.90
CA GLU A 528 39.57 22.81 2.42
C GLU A 528 40.81 22.11 1.84
N LYS A 529 40.73 20.80 1.61
CA LYS A 529 41.82 20.01 1.00
C LYS A 529 42.06 20.33 -0.45
N LEU A 530 41.00 20.51 -1.25
CA LEU A 530 41.07 20.83 -2.67
C LEU A 530 41.39 22.32 -2.89
N GLY A 531 40.94 23.20 -2.00
CA GLY A 531 40.97 24.65 -2.11
C GLY A 531 39.70 25.20 -2.75
N GLU A 532 39.08 26.20 -2.09
CA GLU A 532 37.83 26.85 -2.50
C GLU A 532 37.91 27.38 -3.93
N GLU A 533 39.09 27.87 -4.33
CA GLU A 533 39.38 28.41 -5.65
C GLU A 533 39.29 27.37 -6.78
N ASN A 534 39.29 26.07 -6.46
CA ASN A 534 39.18 24.97 -7.43
C ASN A 534 37.73 24.53 -7.65
N PHE A 535 36.79 25.13 -6.94
CA PHE A 535 35.35 24.98 -7.18
C PHE A 535 34.88 26.10 -8.10
N CYS A 536 34.60 25.77 -9.35
CA CYS A 536 34.21 26.70 -10.37
C CYS A 536 32.67 26.74 -10.48
N GLU A 537 32.10 27.96 -10.55
CA GLU A 537 30.64 28.16 -10.65
C GLU A 537 30.05 27.46 -11.88
N ASN A 538 30.77 27.52 -13.00
CA ASN A 538 30.35 26.90 -14.25
C ASN A 538 31.56 26.44 -15.08
N ILE A 539 31.29 25.77 -16.19
CA ILE A 539 32.35 25.22 -17.06
C ILE A 539 33.22 26.30 -17.70
N ASP A 540 32.68 27.51 -17.98
CA ASP A 540 33.46 28.57 -18.61
C ASP A 540 34.54 29.09 -17.67
N VAL A 541 34.20 29.25 -16.39
CA VAL A 541 35.16 29.64 -15.33
C VAL A 541 36.22 28.54 -15.14
N ALA A 542 35.83 27.29 -15.19
CA ALA A 542 36.76 26.16 -15.08
C ALA A 542 37.72 26.11 -16.26
N LEU A 543 37.26 26.29 -17.50
CA LEU A 543 38.09 26.32 -18.69
C LEU A 543 39.05 27.54 -18.72
N ALA A 544 38.55 28.72 -18.32
CA ALA A 544 39.38 29.91 -18.20
C ALA A 544 40.51 29.72 -17.18
N LYS A 545 40.18 29.08 -16.04
CA LYS A 545 41.19 28.74 -15.01
C LYS A 545 42.17 27.66 -15.52
N ALA A 546 41.70 26.63 -16.21
CA ALA A 546 42.53 25.59 -16.80
C ALA A 546 43.57 26.18 -17.77
N ALA A 547 43.21 27.19 -18.54
CA ALA A 547 44.13 27.90 -19.46
C ALA A 547 45.30 28.61 -18.74
N THR A 548 45.16 28.94 -17.45
CA THR A 548 46.24 29.55 -16.66
C THR A 548 47.35 28.55 -16.27
N PHE A 549 47.09 27.25 -16.35
CA PHE A 549 48.06 26.20 -16.10
C PHE A 549 48.80 25.72 -17.39
N ASP A 550 48.53 26.36 -18.53
CA ASP A 550 49.16 26.07 -19.84
C ASP A 550 50.55 26.71 -19.99
N ASN A 551 51.04 27.45 -19.01
CA ASN A 551 52.32 28.15 -19.05
C ASN A 551 53.43 27.35 -18.35
#